data_853c596722da7ba5e1e8b3fe678e4ac7
#
_entry.id   853c596722da7ba5e1e8b3fe678e4ac7
#
_cell.length_a   1.000
_cell.length_b   1.000
_cell.length_c   1.000
_cell.angle_alpha   90.00
_cell.angle_beta   90.00
_cell.angle_gamma   90.00
#
_symmetry.space_group_name_H-M   'P 1'
#
loop_
_entity.id
_entity.type
_entity.pdbx_description
1 polymer ?
#
loop_
_entity_poly.entity_id
_entity_poly.type
_entity_poly.pdbx_seq_one_letter_code
_entity_poly.pdbx_strand_id
1 'polypeptide(L)'
;IKLKKIILYSKKSNQPVACLVSKNILIDFEKKKIKFNKKISNVKRSEVIKHLLMQIKTTTKLIATTGFTSRELHQIRISKNLKKGNDFYMVGGMGHSSMVSLGVAMNTRKDVICLDGDGSFLMHLGSIVSIGHAVKKNFKHILFNNYSHESVGGQTTNIKGVNIQKLVLSAGYKKYLEIKNKKNILGVLKNFLKAKGPCFLEVKIDIGSLKNLTRPRNLLEIKRNFLKSF
;
A
#
# COMPACT_ATOMS: atom_id res chain seq x y z
N ILE A 1 28.73 -23.75 15.54
CA ILE A 1 29.66 -23.41 16.65
C ILE A 1 29.55 -21.92 17.01
N LYS A 2 29.59 -20.98 16.04
CA LYS A 2 29.51 -19.54 16.32
C LYS A 2 28.17 -19.13 16.94
N LEU A 3 27.04 -19.63 16.45
CA LEU A 3 25.72 -19.30 17.00
C LEU A 3 25.56 -19.74 18.47
N LYS A 4 26.04 -20.97 18.81
CA LYS A 4 26.03 -21.45 20.19
C LYS A 4 26.81 -20.55 21.14
N LYS A 5 28.00 -20.05 20.70
CA LYS A 5 28.81 -19.11 21.48
C LYS A 5 28.08 -17.80 21.73
N ILE A 6 27.37 -17.25 20.73
CA ILE A 6 26.60 -16.00 20.82
C ILE A 6 25.45 -16.16 21.83
N ILE A 7 24.72 -17.28 21.76
CA ILE A 7 23.63 -17.61 22.70
C ILE A 7 24.15 -17.73 24.14
N LEU A 8 25.27 -18.44 24.33
CA LEU A 8 25.89 -18.60 25.64
C LEU A 8 26.38 -17.26 26.20
N TYR A 9 26.97 -16.40 25.35
CA TYR A 9 27.39 -15.06 25.77
C TYR A 9 26.20 -14.22 26.21
N SER A 10 25.10 -14.18 25.44
CA SER A 10 23.87 -13.46 25.81
C SER A 10 23.33 -13.90 27.15
N LYS A 11 23.27 -15.23 27.38
CA LYS A 11 22.80 -15.79 28.66
C LYS A 11 23.72 -15.42 29.84
N LYS A 12 25.06 -15.46 29.63
CA LYS A 12 26.04 -15.19 30.67
C LYS A 12 26.11 -13.70 31.01
N SER A 13 26.05 -12.84 30.00
CA SER A 13 26.12 -11.38 30.18
C SER A 13 24.78 -10.72 30.53
N ASN A 14 23.68 -11.43 30.41
CA ASN A 14 22.30 -10.91 30.52
C ASN A 14 22.07 -9.70 29.63
N GLN A 15 22.67 -9.70 28.42
CA GLN A 15 22.53 -8.61 27.46
C GLN A 15 22.00 -9.09 26.11
N PRO A 16 21.23 -8.25 25.38
CA PRO A 16 20.80 -8.57 24.04
C PRO A 16 21.99 -8.68 23.09
N VAL A 17 21.99 -9.67 22.22
CA VAL A 17 23.03 -9.91 21.20
C VAL A 17 22.40 -10.05 19.84
N ALA A 18 22.97 -9.39 18.83
CA ALA A 18 22.55 -9.50 17.44
C ALA A 18 23.52 -10.39 16.64
N CYS A 19 22.97 -11.36 15.93
CA CYS A 19 23.74 -12.15 14.98
C CYS A 19 23.38 -11.71 13.54
N LEU A 20 24.31 -11.07 12.86
CA LEU A 20 24.13 -10.67 11.45
C LEU A 20 24.53 -11.84 10.55
N VAL A 21 23.54 -12.36 9.83
CA VAL A 21 23.73 -13.46 8.88
C VAL A 21 23.78 -12.90 7.47
N SER A 22 24.87 -13.16 6.75
CA SER A 22 25.00 -12.71 5.36
C SER A 22 23.95 -13.36 4.46
N LYS A 23 23.56 -12.67 3.40
CA LYS A 23 22.59 -13.17 2.42
C LYS A 23 23.08 -14.50 1.83
N ASN A 24 22.16 -15.46 1.66
CA ASN A 24 22.40 -16.79 1.08
C ASN A 24 23.21 -17.79 1.94
N ILE A 25 23.50 -17.48 3.22
CA ILE A 25 24.14 -18.44 4.13
C ILE A 25 23.15 -19.45 4.69
N LEU A 26 21.90 -19.03 4.93
CA LEU A 26 20.83 -19.93 5.32
C LEU A 26 20.23 -20.54 4.05
N ILE A 27 20.43 -21.86 3.87
CA ILE A 27 19.88 -22.62 2.76
C ILE A 27 18.60 -23.28 3.25
N ASP A 28 17.52 -23.08 2.52
CA ASP A 28 16.26 -23.77 2.76
C ASP A 28 16.38 -25.19 2.24
N PHE A 29 16.43 -26.19 3.14
CA PHE A 29 16.53 -27.61 2.78
C PHE A 29 15.28 -28.13 2.08
N GLU A 30 14.13 -27.52 2.31
CA GLU A 30 12.89 -27.77 1.59
C GLU A 30 12.48 -26.55 0.76
N LYS A 31 12.99 -26.46 -0.44
CA LYS A 31 12.40 -25.54 -1.45
C LYS A 31 11.01 -26.03 -1.84
N LYS A 32 10.04 -25.96 -0.97
CA LYS A 32 8.65 -25.94 -1.39
C LYS A 32 8.48 -24.70 -2.25
N LYS A 33 8.54 -24.88 -3.59
CA LYS A 33 8.16 -23.80 -4.53
C LYS A 33 6.73 -23.45 -4.21
N ILE A 34 6.53 -22.36 -3.44
CA ILE A 34 5.21 -21.80 -3.25
C ILE A 34 4.71 -21.44 -4.64
N LYS A 35 3.79 -22.24 -5.18
CA LYS A 35 3.16 -21.95 -6.47
C LYS A 35 2.24 -20.77 -6.27
N PHE A 36 2.73 -19.58 -6.56
CA PHE A 36 1.88 -18.40 -6.61
C PHE A 36 0.98 -18.47 -7.83
N ASN A 37 -0.30 -18.36 -7.64
CA ASN A 37 -1.20 -18.10 -8.75
C ASN A 37 -0.99 -16.64 -9.20
N LYS A 38 -0.05 -16.43 -10.13
CA LYS A 38 0.38 -15.09 -10.58
C LYS A 38 -0.72 -14.31 -11.29
N LYS A 39 -1.72 -15.02 -11.81
CA LYS A 39 -2.75 -14.43 -12.67
C LYS A 39 -4.10 -14.43 -11.93
N ILE A 40 -4.52 -13.28 -11.47
CA ILE A 40 -5.78 -13.08 -10.72
C ILE A 40 -6.80 -12.34 -11.59
N SER A 41 -6.38 -11.29 -12.30
CA SER A 41 -7.28 -10.34 -12.96
C SER A 41 -6.76 -9.79 -14.30
N ASN A 42 -5.52 -10.07 -14.67
CA ASN A 42 -4.78 -9.42 -15.75
C ASN A 42 -4.56 -7.89 -15.56
N VAL A 43 -4.79 -7.37 -14.36
CA VAL A 43 -4.57 -5.95 -14.01
C VAL A 43 -3.25 -5.82 -13.27
N LYS A 44 -2.41 -4.89 -13.69
CA LYS A 44 -1.16 -4.54 -13.01
C LYS A 44 -1.36 -3.31 -12.13
N ARG A 45 -0.81 -3.31 -10.91
CA ARG A 45 -0.83 -2.16 -9.99
C ARG A 45 -0.32 -0.89 -10.68
N SER A 46 0.82 -1.01 -11.37
CA SER A 46 1.43 0.11 -12.10
C SER A 46 0.55 0.70 -13.20
N GLU A 47 -0.27 -0.11 -13.86
CA GLU A 47 -1.23 0.32 -14.87
C GLU A 47 -2.33 1.18 -14.25
N VAL A 48 -2.90 0.73 -13.14
CA VAL A 48 -3.93 1.47 -12.40
C VAL A 48 -3.36 2.78 -11.84
N ILE A 49 -2.15 2.77 -11.27
CA ILE A 49 -1.48 3.99 -10.79
C ILE A 49 -1.27 4.98 -11.94
N LYS A 50 -0.82 4.54 -13.12
CA LYS A 50 -0.67 5.42 -14.30
C LYS A 50 -1.99 6.09 -14.68
N HIS A 51 -3.06 5.30 -14.80
CA HIS A 51 -4.38 5.82 -15.15
C HIS A 51 -4.95 6.75 -14.06
N LEU A 52 -4.70 6.46 -12.80
CA LEU A 52 -5.06 7.33 -11.69
C LEU A 52 -4.36 8.69 -11.80
N LEU A 53 -3.03 8.68 -12.00
CA LEU A 53 -2.23 9.91 -12.10
C LEU A 53 -2.62 10.80 -13.27
N MET A 54 -3.17 10.25 -14.36
CA MET A 54 -3.68 11.03 -15.49
C MET A 54 -5.06 11.67 -15.23
N GLN A 55 -5.81 11.21 -14.23
CA GLN A 55 -7.18 11.64 -13.96
C GLN A 55 -7.32 12.51 -12.71
N ILE A 56 -6.36 12.46 -11.79
CA ILE A 56 -6.39 13.26 -10.56
C ILE A 56 -5.97 14.70 -10.81
N LYS A 57 -6.46 15.60 -9.97
CA LYS A 57 -6.01 17.00 -9.95
C LYS A 57 -4.56 17.09 -9.45
N THR A 58 -3.82 18.08 -9.92
CA THR A 58 -2.43 18.34 -9.48
C THR A 58 -2.32 18.66 -7.99
N THR A 59 -3.43 19.03 -7.34
CA THR A 59 -3.51 19.32 -5.91
C THR A 59 -3.88 18.11 -5.05
N THR A 60 -4.28 16.97 -5.66
CA THR A 60 -4.65 15.75 -4.94
C THR A 60 -3.48 15.21 -4.14
N LYS A 61 -3.73 14.84 -2.88
CA LYS A 61 -2.75 14.22 -1.99
C LYS A 61 -2.81 12.69 -2.13
N LEU A 62 -1.67 12.06 -2.35
CA LEU A 62 -1.57 10.60 -2.39
C LEU A 62 -0.75 10.11 -1.20
N ILE A 63 -1.29 9.20 -0.41
CA ILE A 63 -0.57 8.53 0.66
C ILE A 63 -0.47 7.06 0.29
N ALA A 64 0.74 6.60 0.00
CA ALA A 64 0.99 5.23 -0.44
C ALA A 64 1.58 4.39 0.69
N THR A 65 1.00 3.20 0.88
CA THR A 65 1.50 2.20 1.83
C THR A 65 2.92 1.76 1.49
N THR A 66 3.66 1.28 2.48
CA THR A 66 5.00 0.71 2.26
C THR A 66 4.98 -0.48 1.29
N GLY A 67 6.11 -0.80 0.69
CA GLY A 67 6.26 -1.92 -0.24
C GLY A 67 6.24 -1.48 -1.70
N PHE A 68 5.69 -2.33 -2.59
CA PHE A 68 5.72 -2.06 -4.03
C PHE A 68 4.81 -0.90 -4.45
N THR A 69 3.72 -0.66 -3.74
CA THR A 69 2.79 0.44 -4.07
C THR A 69 3.48 1.80 -4.03
N SER A 70 4.20 2.11 -2.94
CA SER A 70 4.95 3.37 -2.82
C SER A 70 6.08 3.47 -3.85
N ARG A 71 6.80 2.38 -4.09
CA ARG A 71 7.92 2.37 -5.05
C ARG A 71 7.45 2.53 -6.48
N GLU A 72 6.37 1.87 -6.88
CA GLU A 72 5.80 2.02 -8.24
C GLU A 72 5.25 3.44 -8.45
N LEU A 73 4.52 4.00 -7.46
CA LEU A 73 4.07 5.39 -7.53
C LEU A 73 5.25 6.35 -7.72
N HIS A 74 6.31 6.20 -6.91
CA HIS A 74 7.51 7.04 -7.01
C HIS A 74 8.20 6.91 -8.37
N GLN A 75 8.41 5.68 -8.85
CA GLN A 75 9.06 5.44 -10.15
C GLN A 75 8.24 5.99 -11.32
N ILE A 76 6.90 5.84 -11.29
CA ILE A 76 6.02 6.38 -12.34
C ILE A 76 6.05 7.90 -12.33
N ARG A 77 6.05 8.55 -11.17
CA ARG A 77 6.20 10.01 -11.06
C ARG A 77 7.49 10.50 -11.70
N ILE A 78 8.61 9.83 -11.44
CA ILE A 78 9.91 10.20 -12.01
C ILE A 78 9.93 9.94 -13.51
N SER A 79 9.57 8.73 -13.96
CA SER A 79 9.68 8.32 -15.36
C SER A 79 8.75 9.11 -16.30
N LYS A 80 7.69 9.68 -15.79
CA LYS A 80 6.71 10.48 -16.55
C LYS A 80 6.86 11.98 -16.35
N ASN A 81 7.89 12.42 -15.61
CA ASN A 81 8.10 13.82 -15.23
C ASN A 81 6.82 14.51 -14.69
N LEU A 82 6.01 13.74 -13.94
CA LEU A 82 4.78 14.26 -13.34
C LEU A 82 5.11 15.10 -12.10
N LYS A 83 4.30 16.14 -11.85
CA LYS A 83 4.48 17.04 -10.71
C LYS A 83 4.70 16.25 -9.41
N LYS A 84 5.77 16.58 -8.68
CA LYS A 84 6.15 16.00 -7.39
C LYS A 84 5.60 16.85 -6.23
N GLY A 85 5.65 16.31 -5.02
CA GLY A 85 5.38 17.06 -3.79
C GLY A 85 4.02 16.80 -3.14
N ASN A 86 3.07 16.17 -3.84
CA ASN A 86 1.76 15.84 -3.27
C ASN A 86 1.65 14.40 -2.79
N ASP A 87 2.72 13.62 -2.89
CA ASP A 87 2.73 12.21 -2.51
C ASP A 87 3.49 12.02 -1.18
N PHE A 88 2.93 11.23 -0.30
CA PHE A 88 3.57 10.75 0.91
C PHE A 88 3.78 9.24 0.82
N TYR A 89 5.02 8.81 0.97
CA TYR A 89 5.42 7.40 0.89
C TYR A 89 5.67 6.86 2.29
N MET A 90 4.84 5.91 2.73
CA MET A 90 5.07 5.25 4.03
C MET A 90 6.35 4.43 3.98
N VAL A 91 7.22 4.65 4.98
CA VAL A 91 8.44 3.87 5.18
C VAL A 91 8.40 3.26 6.58
N GLY A 92 8.50 1.95 6.67
CA GLY A 92 8.11 1.23 7.90
C GLY A 92 6.59 1.23 8.06
N GLY A 93 6.06 1.54 9.18
CA GLY A 93 4.64 1.83 9.43
C GLY A 93 3.59 1.11 8.57
N MET A 94 3.77 -0.17 8.23
CA MET A 94 2.79 -0.94 7.47
C MET A 94 1.44 -0.96 8.19
N GLY A 95 0.35 -0.77 7.46
CA GLY A 95 -1.00 -0.68 8.02
C GLY A 95 -1.45 0.73 8.43
N HIS A 96 -0.55 1.71 8.52
CA HIS A 96 -0.89 3.06 8.98
C HIS A 96 -1.28 4.05 7.87
N SER A 97 -1.14 3.67 6.60
CA SER A 97 -1.41 4.56 5.45
C SER A 97 -2.82 5.13 5.46
N SER A 98 -3.81 4.34 5.83
CA SER A 98 -5.22 4.76 5.91
C SER A 98 -5.45 5.82 6.98
N MET A 99 -4.87 5.66 8.18
CA MET A 99 -5.02 6.64 9.27
C MET A 99 -4.21 7.92 9.01
N VAL A 100 -3.02 7.82 8.43
CA VAL A 100 -2.27 9.01 7.95
C VAL A 100 -3.08 9.76 6.91
N SER A 101 -3.70 9.04 5.95
CA SER A 101 -4.57 9.63 4.93
C SER A 101 -5.79 10.32 5.54
N LEU A 102 -6.39 9.73 6.58
CA LEU A 102 -7.50 10.35 7.32
C LEU A 102 -7.04 11.65 7.98
N GLY A 103 -5.92 11.63 8.70
CA GLY A 103 -5.36 12.83 9.33
C GLY A 103 -5.12 13.96 8.31
N VAL A 104 -4.58 13.62 7.13
CA VAL A 104 -4.43 14.58 6.03
C VAL A 104 -5.78 15.08 5.54
N ALA A 105 -6.77 14.22 5.33
CA ALA A 105 -8.10 14.61 4.86
C ALA A 105 -8.86 15.51 5.86
N MET A 106 -8.57 15.36 7.14
CA MET A 106 -9.13 16.23 8.19
C MET A 106 -8.55 17.65 8.15
N ASN A 107 -7.34 17.82 7.65
CA ASN A 107 -6.60 19.08 7.65
C ASN A 107 -6.49 19.74 6.27
N THR A 108 -7.23 19.27 5.26
CA THR A 108 -7.27 19.90 3.93
C THR A 108 -8.63 19.75 3.28
N ARG A 109 -8.97 20.68 2.38
CA ARG A 109 -10.14 20.57 1.47
C ARG A 109 -9.81 19.87 0.15
N LYS A 110 -8.53 19.57 -0.10
CA LYS A 110 -8.07 18.88 -1.31
C LYS A 110 -8.44 17.40 -1.25
N ASP A 111 -8.61 16.77 -2.40
CA ASP A 111 -8.83 15.33 -2.47
C ASP A 111 -7.64 14.57 -1.89
N VAL A 112 -7.92 13.56 -1.07
CA VAL A 112 -6.91 12.69 -0.44
C VAL A 112 -7.20 11.26 -0.82
N ILE A 113 -6.21 10.57 -1.40
CA ILE A 113 -6.34 9.19 -1.82
C ILE A 113 -5.30 8.33 -1.10
N CYS A 114 -5.77 7.38 -0.31
CA CYS A 114 -4.96 6.32 0.27
C CYS A 114 -4.75 5.22 -0.78
N LEU A 115 -3.49 4.86 -1.04
CA LEU A 115 -3.11 3.71 -1.85
C LEU A 115 -2.60 2.61 -0.92
N ASP A 116 -3.43 1.60 -0.69
CA ASP A 116 -3.16 0.54 0.27
C ASP A 116 -2.95 -0.82 -0.42
N GLY A 117 -2.43 -1.78 0.31
CA GLY A 117 -2.30 -3.17 -0.09
C GLY A 117 -3.06 -4.08 0.88
N ASP A 118 -3.44 -5.27 0.44
CA ASP A 118 -4.24 -6.22 1.22
C ASP A 118 -3.59 -6.61 2.55
N GLY A 119 -2.29 -6.88 2.58
CA GLY A 119 -1.57 -7.15 3.82
C GLY A 119 -1.53 -5.95 4.77
N SER A 120 -1.31 -4.75 4.24
CA SER A 120 -1.31 -3.49 5.01
C SER A 120 -2.71 -3.19 5.56
N PHE A 121 -3.74 -3.35 4.75
CA PHE A 121 -5.14 -3.16 5.15
C PHE A 121 -5.54 -4.05 6.32
N LEU A 122 -5.14 -5.34 6.28
CA LEU A 122 -5.43 -6.29 7.36
C LEU A 122 -4.72 -5.96 8.68
N MET A 123 -3.52 -5.37 8.64
CA MET A 123 -2.76 -5.06 9.86
C MET A 123 -3.47 -4.07 10.77
N HIS A 124 -4.21 -3.12 10.22
CA HIS A 124 -4.99 -2.14 10.98
C HIS A 124 -6.42 -2.05 10.48
N LEU A 125 -7.08 -3.19 10.37
CA LEU A 125 -8.43 -3.30 9.81
C LEU A 125 -9.43 -2.41 10.54
N GLY A 126 -9.31 -2.24 11.85
CA GLY A 126 -10.18 -1.35 12.64
C GLY A 126 -10.15 0.12 12.21
N SER A 127 -9.13 0.56 11.46
CA SER A 127 -9.05 1.93 10.93
C SER A 127 -10.23 2.31 10.03
N ILE A 128 -10.85 1.34 9.35
CA ILE A 128 -12.03 1.59 8.50
C ILE A 128 -13.21 2.15 9.27
N VAL A 129 -13.38 1.74 10.53
CA VAL A 129 -14.46 2.26 11.41
C VAL A 129 -14.22 3.74 11.72
N SER A 130 -12.99 4.09 12.11
CA SER A 130 -12.62 5.51 12.35
C SER A 130 -12.83 6.36 11.10
N ILE A 131 -12.44 5.86 9.93
CA ILE A 131 -12.60 6.56 8.65
C ILE A 131 -14.08 6.75 8.30
N GLY A 132 -14.89 5.71 8.45
CA GLY A 132 -16.34 5.77 8.18
C GLY A 132 -17.06 6.77 9.07
N HIS A 133 -16.70 6.84 10.36
CA HIS A 133 -17.28 7.78 11.31
C HIS A 133 -16.82 9.24 11.09
N ALA A 134 -15.57 9.44 10.66
CA ALA A 134 -15.05 10.78 10.36
C ALA A 134 -15.75 11.46 9.17
N VAL A 135 -16.41 10.71 8.31
CA VAL A 135 -17.26 11.16 7.17
C VAL A 135 -16.62 12.27 6.33
N LYS A 136 -15.37 12.12 5.94
CA LYS A 136 -14.67 13.12 5.13
C LYS A 136 -14.98 12.93 3.64
N LYS A 137 -15.67 13.90 3.06
CA LYS A 137 -16.12 13.87 1.64
C LYS A 137 -14.95 13.82 0.65
N ASN A 138 -13.78 14.32 1.04
CA ASN A 138 -12.56 14.34 0.24
C ASN A 138 -11.67 13.11 0.40
N PHE A 139 -12.05 12.12 1.23
CA PHE A 139 -11.27 10.90 1.48
C PHE A 139 -11.64 9.78 0.51
N LYS A 140 -10.64 9.17 -0.10
CA LYS A 140 -10.77 8.03 -1.01
C LYS A 140 -9.74 6.96 -0.67
N HIS A 141 -10.13 5.68 -0.71
CA HIS A 141 -9.28 4.55 -0.37
C HIS A 141 -9.23 3.57 -1.54
N ILE A 142 -8.05 3.30 -2.07
CA ILE A 142 -7.79 2.28 -3.08
C ILE A 142 -7.04 1.13 -2.43
N LEU A 143 -7.61 -0.07 -2.50
CA LEU A 143 -7.02 -1.31 -2.04
C LEU A 143 -6.51 -2.13 -3.24
N PHE A 144 -5.21 -2.29 -3.37
CA PHE A 144 -4.60 -3.23 -4.30
C PHE A 144 -4.56 -4.63 -3.68
N ASN A 145 -5.39 -5.53 -4.18
CA ASN A 145 -5.56 -6.86 -3.62
C ASN A 145 -5.01 -7.93 -4.57
N ASN A 146 -3.88 -8.53 -4.20
CA ASN A 146 -3.25 -9.67 -4.90
C ASN A 146 -3.19 -10.93 -4.03
N TYR A 147 -3.83 -10.91 -2.86
CA TYR A 147 -3.84 -12.00 -1.88
C TYR A 147 -2.46 -12.43 -1.40
N SER A 148 -1.46 -11.52 -1.44
CA SER A 148 -0.08 -11.87 -1.15
C SER A 148 0.72 -10.76 -0.49
N HIS A 149 1.51 -11.10 0.51
CA HIS A 149 2.57 -10.26 1.07
C HIS A 149 3.78 -10.16 0.13
N GLU A 150 3.54 -9.78 -1.12
CA GLU A 150 4.48 -9.87 -2.24
C GLU A 150 5.83 -9.20 -1.98
N SER A 151 5.85 -8.08 -1.26
CA SER A 151 7.08 -7.31 -1.03
C SER A 151 8.01 -7.88 0.05
N VAL A 152 7.57 -8.89 0.81
CA VAL A 152 8.31 -9.44 1.96
C VAL A 152 8.48 -10.96 1.96
N GLY A 153 7.99 -11.66 0.94
CA GLY A 153 8.19 -13.11 0.85
C GLY A 153 7.11 -13.83 0.08
N GLY A 154 6.00 -13.13 -0.23
CA GLY A 154 4.95 -13.65 -1.09
C GLY A 154 3.98 -14.61 -0.41
N GLN A 155 3.97 -14.69 0.92
CA GLN A 155 2.99 -15.47 1.65
C GLN A 155 1.58 -14.97 1.35
N THR A 156 0.59 -15.87 1.40
CA THR A 156 -0.82 -15.49 1.20
C THR A 156 -1.31 -14.60 2.33
N THR A 157 -2.10 -13.57 1.98
CA THR A 157 -2.85 -12.80 2.97
C THR A 157 -4.17 -13.50 3.30
N ASN A 158 -4.66 -13.34 4.53
CA ASN A 158 -5.91 -13.94 4.97
C ASN A 158 -7.16 -13.17 4.50
N ILE A 159 -7.01 -12.29 3.52
CA ILE A 159 -8.12 -11.49 2.97
C ILE A 159 -9.02 -12.30 2.03
N LYS A 160 -8.55 -13.46 1.57
CA LYS A 160 -9.32 -14.38 0.73
C LYS A 160 -10.52 -14.90 1.54
N GLY A 161 -11.71 -14.70 1.00
CA GLY A 161 -12.96 -15.07 1.71
C GLY A 161 -13.59 -13.94 2.53
N VAL A 162 -12.88 -12.82 2.76
CA VAL A 162 -13.46 -11.64 3.38
C VAL A 162 -14.29 -10.87 2.35
N ASN A 163 -15.54 -10.60 2.66
CA ASN A 163 -16.37 -9.73 1.83
C ASN A 163 -16.04 -8.26 2.13
N ILE A 164 -15.09 -7.70 1.38
CA ILE A 164 -14.60 -6.34 1.57
C ILE A 164 -15.73 -5.31 1.39
N GLN A 165 -16.64 -5.52 0.42
CA GLN A 165 -17.76 -4.62 0.19
C GLN A 165 -18.65 -4.49 1.44
N LYS A 166 -19.11 -5.61 1.99
CA LYS A 166 -19.93 -5.62 3.20
C LYS A 166 -19.19 -4.99 4.37
N LEU A 167 -17.91 -5.33 4.52
CA LEU A 167 -17.06 -4.85 5.61
C LEU A 167 -16.93 -3.32 5.61
N VAL A 168 -16.57 -2.72 4.47
CA VAL A 168 -16.33 -1.27 4.41
C VAL A 168 -17.64 -0.47 4.43
N LEU A 169 -18.71 -0.98 3.82
CA LEU A 169 -20.01 -0.31 3.87
C LEU A 169 -20.60 -0.33 5.28
N SER A 170 -20.50 -1.44 6.02
CA SER A 170 -20.93 -1.50 7.43
C SER A 170 -20.09 -0.62 8.34
N ALA A 171 -18.82 -0.41 8.00
CA ALA A 171 -17.94 0.53 8.71
C ALA A 171 -18.24 2.02 8.42
N GLY A 172 -19.16 2.34 7.50
CA GLY A 172 -19.59 3.72 7.22
C GLY A 172 -19.05 4.35 5.93
N TYR A 173 -18.31 3.60 5.10
CA TYR A 173 -17.99 4.09 3.76
C TYR A 173 -19.24 4.29 2.93
N LYS A 174 -19.31 5.37 2.18
CA LYS A 174 -20.50 5.77 1.43
C LYS A 174 -20.65 5.07 0.08
N LYS A 175 -19.52 4.56 -0.46
CA LYS A 175 -19.51 3.90 -1.76
C LYS A 175 -18.38 2.89 -1.83
N TYR A 176 -18.69 1.74 -2.44
CA TYR A 176 -17.73 0.72 -2.84
C TYR A 176 -17.75 0.54 -4.35
N LEU A 177 -16.58 0.45 -4.97
CA LEU A 177 -16.39 0.07 -6.36
C LEU A 177 -15.33 -1.01 -6.46
N GLU A 178 -15.32 -1.72 -7.60
CA GLU A 178 -14.36 -2.80 -7.82
C GLU A 178 -13.84 -2.80 -9.26
N ILE A 179 -12.54 -3.10 -9.42
CA ILE A 179 -11.89 -3.41 -10.69
C ILE A 179 -11.44 -4.86 -10.62
N LYS A 180 -12.11 -5.75 -11.39
CA LYS A 180 -11.79 -7.19 -11.50
C LYS A 180 -10.92 -7.53 -12.72
N ASN A 181 -10.97 -6.71 -13.76
CA ASN A 181 -10.28 -6.93 -15.02
C ASN A 181 -9.99 -5.60 -15.73
N LYS A 182 -9.29 -5.67 -16.88
CA LYS A 182 -8.87 -4.47 -17.62
C LYS A 182 -9.98 -3.73 -18.36
N LYS A 183 -11.14 -4.34 -18.59
CA LYS A 183 -12.15 -3.84 -19.55
C LYS A 183 -12.65 -2.42 -19.26
N ASN A 184 -12.66 -1.96 -18.01
CA ASN A 184 -13.22 -0.65 -17.66
C ASN A 184 -12.45 0.09 -16.55
N ILE A 185 -11.13 -0.01 -16.52
CA ILE A 185 -10.31 0.67 -15.51
C ILE A 185 -10.58 2.17 -15.49
N LEU A 186 -10.55 2.82 -16.66
CA LEU A 186 -10.71 4.27 -16.80
C LEU A 186 -12.09 4.75 -16.33
N GLY A 187 -13.15 4.05 -16.72
CA GLY A 187 -14.53 4.40 -16.33
C GLY A 187 -14.77 4.22 -14.83
N VAL A 188 -14.27 3.13 -14.23
CA VAL A 188 -14.39 2.90 -12.79
C VAL A 188 -13.59 3.94 -12.00
N LEU A 189 -12.36 4.27 -12.42
CA LEU A 189 -11.56 5.32 -11.80
C LEU A 189 -12.25 6.69 -11.90
N LYS A 190 -12.81 7.05 -13.05
CA LYS A 190 -13.57 8.29 -13.23
C LYS A 190 -14.77 8.37 -12.27
N ASN A 191 -15.54 7.29 -12.14
CA ASN A 191 -16.67 7.21 -11.22
C ASN A 191 -16.23 7.29 -9.75
N PHE A 192 -15.12 6.61 -9.39
CA PHE A 192 -14.52 6.66 -8.08
C PHE A 192 -14.06 8.08 -7.72
N LEU A 193 -13.38 8.77 -8.62
CA LEU A 193 -12.88 10.12 -8.40
C LEU A 193 -14.00 11.15 -8.24
N LYS A 194 -15.12 10.99 -8.96
CA LYS A 194 -16.31 11.84 -8.84
C LYS A 194 -17.11 11.58 -7.56
N ALA A 195 -17.02 10.40 -6.97
CA ALA A 195 -17.81 10.03 -5.80
C ALA A 195 -17.41 10.87 -4.58
N LYS A 196 -18.40 11.27 -3.78
CA LYS A 196 -18.18 11.87 -2.46
C LYS A 196 -17.74 10.77 -1.49
N GLY A 197 -16.66 11.02 -0.74
CA GLY A 197 -16.10 10.08 0.23
C GLY A 197 -16.85 10.03 1.57
N PRO A 198 -16.41 9.16 2.48
CA PRO A 198 -15.36 8.16 2.26
C PRO A 198 -15.78 7.12 1.22
N CYS A 199 -14.95 6.93 0.20
CA CYS A 199 -15.24 6.02 -0.91
C CYS A 199 -14.12 4.98 -1.01
N PHE A 200 -14.50 3.72 -1.26
CA PHE A 200 -13.58 2.59 -1.34
C PHE A 200 -13.55 2.00 -2.74
N LEU A 201 -12.36 1.73 -3.26
CA LEU A 201 -12.14 1.04 -4.51
C LEU A 201 -11.24 -0.18 -4.27
N GLU A 202 -11.76 -1.37 -4.45
CA GLU A 202 -10.97 -2.59 -4.48
C GLU A 202 -10.49 -2.87 -5.91
N VAL A 203 -9.19 -3.09 -6.08
CA VAL A 203 -8.58 -3.45 -7.35
C VAL A 203 -7.94 -4.82 -7.23
N LYS A 204 -8.52 -5.81 -7.89
CA LYS A 204 -7.89 -7.13 -8.02
C LYS A 204 -6.71 -7.00 -8.98
N ILE A 205 -5.52 -7.30 -8.51
CA ILE A 205 -4.29 -7.18 -9.31
C ILE A 205 -3.54 -8.49 -9.37
N ASP A 206 -2.78 -8.68 -10.43
CA ASP A 206 -1.83 -9.78 -10.53
C ASP A 206 -0.61 -9.56 -9.63
N ILE A 207 0.01 -10.65 -9.20
CA ILE A 207 1.32 -10.63 -8.54
C ILE A 207 2.36 -10.16 -9.56
N GLY A 208 3.21 -9.23 -9.17
CA GLY A 208 4.29 -8.68 -9.97
C GLY A 208 4.45 -7.18 -9.75
N SER A 209 5.64 -6.69 -10.04
CA SER A 209 5.99 -5.28 -9.92
C SER A 209 6.78 -4.82 -11.13
N LEU A 210 6.96 -3.51 -11.30
CA LEU A 210 7.89 -2.96 -12.26
C LEU A 210 9.31 -3.46 -11.97
N LYS A 211 10.12 -3.63 -13.01
CA LYS A 211 11.53 -3.98 -12.87
C LYS A 211 12.33 -2.81 -12.28
N ASN A 212 13.41 -3.13 -11.59
CA ASN A 212 14.38 -2.16 -11.03
C ASN A 212 13.75 -1.09 -10.13
N LEU A 213 12.78 -1.50 -9.29
CA LEU A 213 12.12 -0.60 -8.35
C LEU A 213 13.12 -0.02 -7.35
N THR A 214 13.28 1.29 -7.37
CA THR A 214 14.06 2.04 -6.40
C THR A 214 13.21 2.41 -5.19
N ARG A 215 13.87 2.66 -4.05
CA ARG A 215 13.21 3.25 -2.88
C ARG A 215 13.37 4.77 -2.91
N PRO A 216 12.36 5.53 -2.48
CA PRO A 216 12.55 6.94 -2.18
C PRO A 216 13.67 7.08 -1.13
N ARG A 217 14.72 7.86 -1.43
CA ARG A 217 15.90 7.95 -0.54
C ARG A 217 15.85 9.14 0.40
N ASN A 218 15.46 10.31 -0.11
CA ASN A 218 15.43 11.53 0.69
C ASN A 218 14.08 11.73 1.39
N LEU A 219 13.87 11.03 2.51
CA LEU A 219 12.60 11.03 3.24
C LEU A 219 12.29 12.40 3.87
N LEU A 220 13.31 13.14 4.31
CA LEU A 220 13.13 14.47 4.88
C LEU A 220 12.64 15.47 3.82
N GLU A 221 13.21 15.42 2.63
CA GLU A 221 12.79 16.24 1.50
C GLU A 221 11.36 15.92 1.07
N ILE A 222 11.02 14.63 0.96
CA ILE A 222 9.66 14.17 0.64
C ILE A 222 8.66 14.72 1.67
N LYS A 223 8.97 14.59 2.96
CA LYS A 223 8.14 15.15 4.04
C LYS A 223 7.98 16.66 3.90
N ARG A 224 9.08 17.40 3.72
CA ARG A 224 9.05 18.87 3.56
C ARG A 224 8.20 19.28 2.35
N ASN A 225 8.40 18.64 1.19
CA ASN A 225 7.65 18.95 -0.02
C ASN A 225 6.17 18.62 0.14
N PHE A 226 5.83 17.51 0.80
CA PHE A 226 4.46 17.15 1.11
C PHE A 226 3.79 18.20 2.02
N LEU A 227 4.47 18.63 3.09
CA LEU A 227 3.96 19.66 4.00
C LEU A 227 3.77 21.00 3.31
N LYS A 228 4.72 21.44 2.46
CA LYS A 228 4.61 22.68 1.67
C LYS A 228 3.45 22.66 0.65
N SER A 229 2.91 21.49 0.35
CA SER A 229 1.83 21.31 -0.64
C SER A 229 0.41 21.48 -0.05
N PHE A 230 0.27 21.75 1.25
CA PHE A 230 -1.00 22.02 1.95
C PHE A 230 -1.55 23.45 1.74
#